data_0c9d075975706464ca826b165fc79f76
#
_entry.id   0c9d075975706464ca826b165fc79f76
#
_cell.length_a   1.000
_cell.length_b   1.000
_cell.length_c   1.000
_cell.angle_alpha   90.00
_cell.angle_beta   90.00
_cell.angle_gamma   90.00
#
_symmetry.space_group_name_H-M   'P 1'
#
loop_
_entity.id
_entity.type
_entity.pdbx_description
1 polymer ?
#
loop_
_entity_poly.entity_id
_entity_poly.type
_entity_poly.pdbx_seq_one_letter_code
_entity_poly.pdbx_strand_id
1 'polypeptide(L)' 'MVTGTVKFFNRIKNFGFITGDDGKDYFVHVSGLKPGITITEGDKVSFEATEGERGLKAENVETQ' A
#
# COMPACT_ATOMS: atom_id res chain seq x y z
N MET A 1 -4.11 3.55 -12.05
CA MET A 1 -4.01 3.31 -10.61
C MET A 1 -4.58 1.95 -10.27
N VAL A 2 -4.01 1.32 -9.28
CA VAL A 2 -4.49 0.01 -8.81
C VAL A 2 -5.27 0.23 -7.52
N THR A 3 -6.35 -0.50 -7.35
CA THR A 3 -7.11 -0.48 -6.10
C THR A 3 -6.86 -1.79 -5.36
N GLY A 4 -6.98 -1.73 -4.04
CA GLY A 4 -6.77 -2.91 -3.22
C GLY A 4 -7.22 -2.70 -1.79
N THR A 5 -6.91 -3.69 -0.97
CA THR A 5 -7.24 -3.68 0.45
C THR A 5 -5.97 -3.89 1.25
N VAL A 6 -5.78 -3.09 2.29
CA VAL A 6 -4.61 -3.22 3.16
C VAL A 6 -4.67 -4.56 3.87
N LYS A 7 -3.64 -5.38 3.67
CA LYS A 7 -3.52 -6.69 4.33
C LYS A 7 -3.07 -6.50 5.78
N PHE A 8 -2.05 -5.68 5.99
CA PHE A 8 -1.65 -5.21 7.31
C PHE A 8 -0.71 -4.02 7.14
N PHE A 9 -0.56 -3.26 8.20
CA PHE A 9 0.42 -2.17 8.22
C PHE A 9 1.06 -2.09 9.60
N ASN A 10 2.39 -2.19 9.63
CA ASN A 10 3.15 -2.15 10.88
C ASN A 10 3.65 -0.72 11.10
N ARG A 11 3.03 -0.02 12.04
CA ARG A 11 3.37 1.38 12.33
C ARG A 11 4.72 1.54 13.00
N ILE A 12 5.20 0.52 13.68
CA ILE A 12 6.50 0.57 14.35
C ILE A 12 7.61 0.49 13.31
N LYS A 13 7.46 -0.38 12.34
CA LYS A 13 8.45 -0.55 11.27
C LYS A 13 8.14 0.30 10.03
N ASN A 14 7.02 0.99 10.02
CA ASN A 14 6.59 1.91 8.96
C ASN A 14 6.41 1.24 7.60
N PHE A 15 5.95 0.00 7.58
CA PHE A 15 5.67 -0.68 6.32
C PHE A 15 4.48 -1.63 6.46
N GLY A 16 3.97 -2.06 5.33
CA GLY A 16 2.89 -3.03 5.29
C GLY A 16 2.73 -3.62 3.91
N PHE A 17 1.62 -4.33 3.72
CA PHE A 17 1.29 -4.92 2.43
C PHE A 17 -0.16 -4.63 2.08
N ILE A 18 -0.39 -4.46 0.79
CA ILE A 18 -1.72 -4.25 0.23
C ILE A 18 -1.97 -5.40 -0.73
N THR A 19 -3.14 -6.03 -0.61
CA THR A 19 -3.58 -7.02 -1.58
C THR A 19 -4.35 -6.29 -2.67
N GLY A 20 -3.79 -6.24 -3.86
CA GLY A 20 -4.44 -5.59 -4.98
C GLY A 20 -5.67 -6.36 -5.45
N ASP A 21 -6.59 -5.65 -6.07
CA ASP A 21 -7.77 -6.27 -6.66
C ASP A 21 -7.40 -7.19 -7.84
N ASP A 22 -6.17 -7.07 -8.33
CA ASP A 22 -5.61 -7.95 -9.35
C ASP A 22 -5.04 -9.26 -8.79
N GLY A 23 -5.15 -9.46 -7.48
CA GLY A 23 -4.67 -10.67 -6.80
C GLY A 23 -3.20 -10.65 -6.42
N LYS A 24 -2.51 -9.54 -6.64
CA LYS A 24 -1.09 -9.41 -6.32
C LYS A 24 -0.90 -8.67 -5.01
N ASP A 25 0.17 -9.02 -4.29
CA ASP A 25 0.54 -8.31 -3.07
C ASP A 25 1.53 -7.21 -3.40
N TYR A 26 1.33 -6.05 -2.79
CA TYR A 26 2.18 -4.89 -3.00
C TYR A 26 2.77 -4.44 -1.68
N PHE A 27 4.08 -4.24 -1.65
CA PHE A 27 4.75 -3.68 -0.49
C PHE A 27 4.47 -2.18 -0.42
N VAL A 28 4.17 -1.68 0.78
CA VAL A 28 3.98 -0.24 0.98
C VAL A 28 4.82 0.21 2.17
N HIS A 29 5.59 1.28 1.96
CA HIS A 29 6.34 1.95 3.02
C HIS A 29 5.61 3.24 3.37
N VAL A 30 5.80 3.71 4.61
CA VAL A 30 5.13 4.94 5.05
C VAL A 30 5.42 6.11 4.11
N SER A 31 6.61 6.15 3.52
CA SER A 31 6.97 7.20 2.55
C SER A 31 6.19 7.11 1.24
N GLY A 32 5.55 5.98 0.99
CA GLY A 32 4.70 5.80 -0.20
C GLY A 32 3.27 6.25 0.00
N LEU A 33 2.91 6.67 1.21
CA LEU A 33 1.60 7.20 1.49
C LEU A 33 1.56 8.69 1.13
N LYS A 34 0.42 9.16 0.65
CA LYS A 34 0.25 10.60 0.45
C LYS A 34 0.29 11.31 1.79
N PRO A 35 0.75 12.57 1.84
CA PRO A 35 0.80 13.32 3.09
C PRO A 35 -0.54 13.33 3.81
N GLY A 36 -0.51 13.08 5.11
CA GLY A 36 -1.73 13.07 5.92
C GLY A 36 -2.54 11.79 5.85
N ILE A 37 -2.12 10.80 5.04
CA ILE A 37 -2.84 9.54 4.91
C ILE A 37 -2.25 8.52 5.88
N THR A 38 -3.14 7.87 6.64
CA THR A 38 -2.79 6.69 7.44
C THR A 38 -3.69 5.55 6.99
N ILE A 39 -3.13 4.35 6.98
CA ILE A 39 -3.87 3.17 6.58
C ILE A 39 -3.82 2.13 7.69
N THR A 40 -4.88 1.33 7.75
CA THR A 40 -4.97 0.23 8.72
C THR A 40 -5.45 -1.02 8.00
N GLU A 41 -5.30 -2.17 8.66
CA GLU A 41 -5.74 -3.43 8.11
C GLU A 41 -7.21 -3.36 7.69
N GLY A 42 -7.47 -3.80 6.46
CA GLY A 42 -8.83 -3.82 5.92
C GLY A 42 -9.26 -2.56 5.19
N ASP A 43 -8.45 -1.50 5.22
CA ASP A 43 -8.80 -0.27 4.52
C ASP A 43 -8.74 -0.46 3.00
N LYS A 44 -9.69 0.14 2.30
CA LYS A 44 -9.69 0.19 0.84
C LYS A 44 -8.83 1.37 0.40
N VAL A 45 -7.91 1.09 -0.52
CA VAL A 45 -6.95 2.11 -0.97
C VAL A 45 -6.80 2.05 -2.49
N SER A 46 -6.30 3.16 -3.04
CA SER A 46 -5.82 3.19 -4.41
C SER A 46 -4.38 3.68 -4.42
N PHE A 47 -3.61 3.22 -5.37
CA PHE A 47 -2.19 3.51 -5.41
C PHE A 47 -1.61 3.29 -6.79
N GLU A 48 -0.38 3.75 -6.98
CA GLU A 48 0.37 3.49 -8.20
C GLU A 48 1.28 2.28 -7.96
N ALA A 49 1.19 1.31 -8.87
CA ALA A 49 2.03 0.12 -8.79
C ALA A 49 3.36 0.38 -9.47
N THR A 50 4.44 0.11 -8.76
CA THR A 50 5.80 0.22 -9.31
C THR A 50 6.56 -1.05 -9.00
N GLU A 51 7.65 -1.30 -9.73
CA GLU A 51 8.54 -2.40 -9.42
C GLU A 51 9.74 -1.87 -8.67
N GLY A 52 10.04 -2.50 -7.53
CA GLY A 52 11.21 -2.18 -6.73
C GLY A 52 12.12 -3.39 -6.62
N GLU A 53 13.21 -3.25 -5.87
CA GLU A 53 14.17 -4.33 -5.66
C GLU A 53 13.56 -5.56 -5.01
N ARG A 54 12.50 -5.36 -4.23
CA ARG A 54 11.83 -6.44 -3.51
C ARG A 54 10.57 -6.95 -4.21
N GLY A 55 10.32 -6.48 -5.43
CA GLY A 55 9.13 -6.83 -6.18
C GLY A 55 8.17 -5.66 -6.31
N LEU A 56 6.88 -5.95 -6.33
CA LEU A 56 5.86 -4.92 -6.54
C LEU A 56 5.74 -4.01 -5.31
N LYS A 57 5.59 -2.73 -5.58
CA LYS A 57 5.56 -1.70 -4.56
C LYS A 57 4.40 -0.74 -4.83
N ALA A 58 3.74 -0.29 -3.77
CA ALA A 58 2.68 0.70 -3.87
C ALA A 58 3.22 2.08 -3.54
N GLU A 59 2.89 3.07 -4.36
CA GLU A 59 3.27 4.46 -4.14
C GLU A 59 2.06 5.37 -4.31
N ASN A 60 2.14 6.57 -3.74
CA ASN A 60 1.05 7.54 -3.77
C ASN A 60 -0.26 6.94 -3.28
N VAL A 61 -0.16 6.18 -2.20
CA VAL A 61 -1.31 5.49 -1.63
C VAL A 61 -2.28 6.49 -1.01
N GLU A 62 -3.55 6.33 -1.33
CA GLU A 62 -4.60 7.12 -0.70
C GLU A 62 -5.79 6.22 -0.38
N THR A 63 -6.56 6.61 0.62
CA THR A 63 -7.77 5.88 0.98
C THR A 63 -8.89 6.19 -0.01
N GLN A 64 -9.72 5.21 -0.25
CA GLN A 64 -10.90 5.39 -1.09
C GLN A 64 -12.05 5.96 -0.31
#